data_949636f924f26c6a9e3eaac9a92084a4
#
_entry.id   949636f924f26c6a9e3eaac9a92084a4
#
_cell.length_a   1.000
_cell.length_b   1.000
_cell.length_c   1.000
_cell.angle_alpha   90.00
_cell.angle_beta   90.00
_cell.angle_gamma   90.00
#
_symmetry.space_group_name_H-M   'P 1'
#
loop_
_entity.id
_entity.type
_entity.pdbx_description
1 polymer ?
#
loop_
_entity_poly.entity_id
_entity_poly.type
_entity_poly.pdbx_seq_one_letter_code
_entity_poly.pdbx_strand_id
1 'polypeptide(L)'
;DKIKNDLQNKIGDFSALRGASDADASARNALGQTVKAAAEGMVQLLNTKYTDNYLFAGADGLNVPFTWDEASGELLYRGVNVNAKEGTPEYEKLKEMNAETTFVDLGLGMREDSEGNPIQSTVYNTAISGIDFLGFGEDADGDPLNAVTLMMEVSKMLCEASPEDGDWAEGSGGRERYMQLVDKLQQSTDAMLEKFVEHDAKSTFLKNNETQLTAAKD
;
A
#
# COMPACT_ATOMS: atom_id res chain seq x y z
N ASP A 1 -3.18 15.24 -0.75
CA ASP A 1 -1.85 15.86 -0.98
C ASP A 1 -0.84 15.55 0.12
N LYS A 2 -1.16 15.78 1.43
CA LYS A 2 -0.19 15.55 2.52
C LYS A 2 0.22 14.08 2.62
N ILE A 3 -0.74 13.15 2.67
CA ILE A 3 -0.46 11.70 2.77
C ILE A 3 0.39 11.23 1.58
N LYS A 4 0.05 11.67 0.36
CA LYS A 4 0.83 11.36 -0.85
C LYS A 4 2.28 11.84 -0.72
N ASN A 5 2.47 13.10 -0.32
CA ASN A 5 3.82 13.67 -0.15
C ASN A 5 4.60 12.97 0.96
N ASP A 6 3.94 12.65 2.08
CA ASP A 6 4.55 11.93 3.19
C ASP A 6 4.94 10.49 2.79
N LEU A 7 4.10 9.81 1.99
CA LEU A 7 4.42 8.50 1.43
C LEU A 7 5.59 8.57 0.43
N GLN A 8 5.56 9.52 -0.50
CA GLN A 8 6.67 9.72 -1.45
C GLN A 8 8.00 9.96 -0.73
N ASN A 9 7.99 10.77 0.33
CA ASN A 9 9.19 11.03 1.12
C ASN A 9 9.70 9.80 1.90
N LYS A 10 8.81 8.83 2.21
CA LYS A 10 9.17 7.61 2.96
C LYS A 10 9.67 6.46 2.08
N ILE A 11 9.34 6.46 0.80
CA ILE A 11 9.74 5.39 -0.14
C ILE A 11 11.25 5.34 -0.32
N GLY A 12 11.94 6.44 -0.04
CA GLY A 12 13.38 6.50 -0.10
C GLY A 12 13.94 6.84 -1.49
N ASP A 13 15.25 6.88 -1.56
CA ASP A 13 16.00 7.13 -2.77
C ASP A 13 16.41 5.79 -3.41
N PHE A 14 15.72 5.39 -4.49
CA PHE A 14 16.07 4.18 -5.24
C PHE A 14 17.51 4.20 -5.78
N SER A 15 18.09 5.38 -6.00
CA SER A 15 19.50 5.49 -6.37
C SER A 15 20.40 5.01 -5.23
N ALA A 16 20.08 5.41 -3.99
CA ALA A 16 20.79 4.94 -2.80
C ALA A 16 20.61 3.42 -2.59
N LEU A 17 19.39 2.91 -2.78
CA LEU A 17 19.13 1.46 -2.70
C LEU A 17 19.95 0.69 -3.76
N ARG A 18 19.97 1.13 -5.01
CA ARG A 18 20.75 0.48 -6.06
C ARG A 18 22.26 0.54 -5.78
N GLY A 19 22.75 1.68 -5.28
CA GLY A 19 24.16 1.86 -4.89
C GLY A 19 24.57 1.02 -3.68
N ALA A 20 23.63 0.57 -2.87
CA ALA A 20 23.91 -0.24 -1.68
C ALA A 20 24.46 -1.64 -2.02
N SER A 21 24.27 -2.14 -3.25
CA SER A 21 24.82 -3.42 -3.69
C SER A 21 26.36 -3.45 -3.62
N ASP A 22 27.01 -2.29 -3.73
CA ASP A 22 28.47 -2.16 -3.71
C ASP A 22 28.98 -1.48 -2.41
N ALA A 23 28.09 -1.17 -1.47
CA ALA A 23 28.43 -0.54 -0.21
C ALA A 23 29.04 -1.54 0.80
N ASP A 24 29.75 -1.03 1.79
CA ASP A 24 30.19 -1.84 2.93
C ASP A 24 29.04 -2.25 3.85
N ALA A 25 29.26 -3.26 4.69
CA ALA A 25 28.22 -3.82 5.57
C ALA A 25 27.62 -2.78 6.54
N SER A 26 28.42 -1.83 7.02
CA SER A 26 27.93 -0.78 7.94
C SER A 26 26.99 0.17 7.22
N ALA A 27 27.34 0.60 6.01
CA ALA A 27 26.48 1.45 5.18
C ALA A 27 25.20 0.73 4.76
N ARG A 28 25.29 -0.56 4.38
CA ARG A 28 24.10 -1.39 4.09
C ARG A 28 23.19 -1.50 5.29
N ASN A 29 23.72 -1.80 6.47
CA ASN A 29 22.92 -1.91 7.69
C ASN A 29 22.21 -0.57 8.04
N ALA A 30 22.91 0.55 7.96
CA ALA A 30 22.33 1.88 8.21
C ALA A 30 21.18 2.18 7.25
N LEU A 31 21.36 1.87 5.96
CA LEU A 31 20.31 2.02 4.95
C LEU A 31 19.14 1.07 5.22
N GLY A 32 19.41 -0.20 5.58
CA GLY A 32 18.40 -1.19 5.93
C GLY A 32 17.51 -0.73 7.08
N GLN A 33 18.11 -0.18 8.15
CA GLN A 33 17.34 0.40 9.27
C GLN A 33 16.47 1.58 8.82
N THR A 34 16.97 2.40 7.91
CA THR A 34 16.21 3.52 7.34
C THR A 34 15.01 3.02 6.53
N VAL A 35 15.19 2.00 5.71
CA VAL A 35 14.11 1.39 4.91
C VAL A 35 13.06 0.76 5.82
N LYS A 36 13.49 0.05 6.89
CA LYS A 36 12.58 -0.52 7.89
C LYS A 36 11.72 0.57 8.55
N ALA A 37 12.36 1.64 9.03
CA ALA A 37 11.64 2.75 9.66
C ALA A 37 10.66 3.42 8.67
N ALA A 38 11.01 3.49 7.38
CA ALA A 38 10.12 3.99 6.35
C ALA A 38 8.91 3.08 6.15
N ALA A 39 9.10 1.75 6.11
CA ALA A 39 8.01 0.77 6.00
C ALA A 39 7.03 0.86 7.19
N GLU A 40 7.56 0.89 8.42
CA GLU A 40 6.76 1.06 9.64
C GLU A 40 5.99 2.40 9.63
N GLY A 41 6.65 3.47 9.22
CA GLY A 41 6.01 4.78 9.09
C GLY A 41 4.95 4.83 7.99
N MET A 42 5.07 4.04 6.93
CA MET A 42 4.04 3.90 5.91
C MET A 42 2.78 3.22 6.47
N VAL A 43 2.94 2.15 7.24
CA VAL A 43 1.82 1.49 7.94
C VAL A 43 1.11 2.46 8.89
N GLN A 44 1.87 3.29 9.62
CA GLN A 44 1.26 4.32 10.48
C GLN A 44 0.45 5.35 9.70
N LEU A 45 0.92 5.78 8.53
CA LEU A 45 0.17 6.69 7.65
C LEU A 45 -1.12 6.06 7.13
N LEU A 46 -1.08 4.77 6.75
CA LEU A 46 -2.23 4.04 6.28
C LEU A 46 -3.24 3.72 7.41
N ASN A 47 -2.80 3.78 8.65
CA ASN A 47 -3.66 3.72 9.84
C ASN A 47 -4.14 5.09 10.31
N THR A 48 -4.08 6.12 9.46
CA THR A 48 -4.57 7.46 9.80
C THR A 48 -6.09 7.49 9.87
N LYS A 49 -6.60 8.15 10.91
CA LYS A 49 -8.04 8.46 11.05
C LYS A 49 -8.38 9.84 10.49
N TYR A 50 -9.57 9.93 9.94
CA TYR A 50 -10.24 11.20 9.69
C TYR A 50 -11.54 11.20 10.48
N THR A 51 -11.68 12.17 11.40
CA THR A 51 -12.72 12.15 12.44
C THR A 51 -12.61 10.85 13.25
N ASP A 52 -13.57 9.95 13.19
CA ASP A 52 -13.58 8.70 13.95
C ASP A 52 -13.27 7.45 13.11
N ASN A 53 -13.11 7.59 11.80
CA ASN A 53 -12.94 6.48 10.87
C ASN A 53 -11.51 6.39 10.31
N TYR A 54 -11.02 5.18 10.15
CA TYR A 54 -9.79 4.90 9.42
C TYR A 54 -10.01 5.08 7.92
N LEU A 55 -9.14 5.87 7.26
CA LEU A 55 -9.31 6.24 5.85
C LEU A 55 -9.12 5.06 4.89
N PHE A 56 -8.24 4.14 5.22
CA PHE A 56 -7.81 3.05 4.33
C PHE A 56 -8.35 1.68 4.74
N ALA A 57 -9.43 1.65 5.50
CA ALA A 57 -10.02 0.42 6.01
C ALA A 57 -11.12 -0.19 5.10
N GLY A 58 -11.32 0.33 3.90
CA GLY A 58 -12.43 -0.09 3.04
C GLY A 58 -13.77 0.32 3.63
N ALA A 59 -14.71 -0.62 3.76
CA ALA A 59 -16.00 -0.38 4.38
C ALA A 59 -15.97 -0.46 5.93
N ASP A 60 -14.90 -0.99 6.53
CA ASP A 60 -14.74 -1.11 7.99
C ASP A 60 -13.94 0.06 8.57
N GLY A 61 -14.50 1.25 8.59
CA GLY A 61 -13.83 2.44 9.10
C GLY A 61 -13.54 2.45 10.61
N LEU A 62 -14.09 1.55 11.40
CA LEU A 62 -13.97 1.56 12.86
C LEU A 62 -12.74 0.84 13.38
N ASN A 63 -12.26 -0.17 12.67
CA ASN A 63 -11.14 -1.01 13.07
C ASN A 63 -9.85 -0.61 12.35
N VAL A 64 -8.70 -0.80 13.04
CA VAL A 64 -7.37 -0.54 12.47
C VAL A 64 -7.17 -1.41 11.23
N PRO A 65 -6.89 -0.81 10.05
CA PRO A 65 -6.75 -1.59 8.83
C PRO A 65 -5.50 -2.45 8.77
N PHE A 66 -4.35 -1.94 9.19
CA PHE A 66 -3.08 -2.65 9.10
C PHE A 66 -2.49 -2.95 10.47
N THR A 67 -2.10 -4.19 10.69
CA THR A 67 -1.40 -4.64 11.92
C THR A 67 -0.26 -5.56 11.56
N TRP A 68 0.79 -5.58 12.41
CA TRP A 68 1.83 -6.60 12.34
C TRP A 68 1.44 -7.78 13.21
N ASP A 69 1.57 -8.98 12.69
CA ASP A 69 1.53 -10.19 13.52
C ASP A 69 2.85 -10.29 14.28
N GLU A 70 2.78 -10.24 15.62
CA GLU A 70 3.97 -10.29 16.47
C GLU A 70 4.71 -11.63 16.41
N ALA A 71 4.02 -12.71 16.06
CA ALA A 71 4.59 -14.05 16.03
C ALA A 71 5.30 -14.36 14.71
N SER A 72 4.69 -13.99 13.59
CA SER A 72 5.22 -14.26 12.24
C SER A 72 5.98 -13.06 11.65
N GLY A 73 5.74 -11.85 12.14
CA GLY A 73 6.25 -10.60 11.55
C GLY A 73 5.55 -10.21 10.26
N GLU A 74 4.43 -10.86 9.93
CA GLU A 74 3.66 -10.60 8.71
C GLU A 74 2.78 -9.35 8.84
N LEU A 75 2.60 -8.64 7.74
CA LEU A 75 1.65 -7.54 7.66
C LEU A 75 0.24 -8.09 7.39
N LEU A 76 -0.70 -7.72 8.24
CA LEU A 76 -2.09 -8.11 8.12
C LEU A 76 -2.94 -6.91 7.71
N TYR A 77 -3.87 -7.10 6.80
CA TYR A 77 -4.96 -6.17 6.50
C TYR A 77 -6.26 -6.73 7.07
N ARG A 78 -6.81 -6.03 8.09
CA ARG A 78 -8.03 -6.46 8.79
C ARG A 78 -7.95 -7.94 9.25
N GLY A 79 -6.76 -8.33 9.73
CA GLY A 79 -6.47 -9.67 10.24
C GLY A 79 -6.18 -10.75 9.19
N VAL A 80 -6.02 -10.38 7.91
CA VAL A 80 -5.64 -11.29 6.82
C VAL A 80 -4.25 -10.93 6.31
N ASN A 81 -3.37 -11.94 6.12
CA ASN A 81 -2.03 -11.73 5.59
C ASN A 81 -2.09 -11.09 4.20
N VAL A 82 -1.45 -9.91 4.04
CA VAL A 82 -1.46 -9.17 2.77
C VAL A 82 -0.74 -9.91 1.64
N ASN A 83 0.15 -10.85 1.97
CA ASN A 83 0.89 -11.65 1.00
C ASN A 83 0.24 -13.03 0.76
N ALA A 84 -1.05 -13.18 1.07
CA ALA A 84 -1.76 -14.43 0.82
C ALA A 84 -1.64 -14.84 -0.65
N LYS A 85 -1.32 -16.11 -0.88
CA LYS A 85 -1.09 -16.65 -2.22
C LYS A 85 -2.39 -16.77 -3.00
N GLU A 86 -2.35 -16.45 -4.29
CA GLU A 86 -3.50 -16.60 -5.19
C GLU A 86 -4.09 -18.02 -5.14
N GLY A 87 -5.42 -18.08 -5.08
CA GLY A 87 -6.18 -19.33 -4.96
C GLY A 87 -6.36 -19.85 -3.54
N THR A 88 -5.84 -19.14 -2.52
CA THR A 88 -6.15 -19.46 -1.12
C THR A 88 -7.39 -18.72 -0.63
N PRO A 89 -8.09 -19.23 0.42
CA PRO A 89 -9.24 -18.54 1.02
C PRO A 89 -8.89 -17.14 1.52
N GLU A 90 -7.67 -16.93 2.05
CA GLU A 90 -7.16 -15.67 2.52
C GLU A 90 -7.03 -14.65 1.38
N TYR A 91 -6.53 -15.08 0.23
CA TYR A 91 -6.42 -14.23 -0.97
C TYR A 91 -7.80 -13.81 -1.48
N GLU A 92 -8.76 -14.75 -1.57
CA GLU A 92 -10.12 -14.42 -2.00
C GLU A 92 -10.78 -13.42 -1.02
N LYS A 93 -10.52 -13.57 0.29
CA LYS A 93 -11.00 -12.61 1.29
C LYS A 93 -10.38 -11.22 1.11
N LEU A 94 -9.09 -11.13 0.75
CA LEU A 94 -8.47 -9.84 0.40
C LEU A 94 -9.13 -9.21 -0.83
N LYS A 95 -9.43 -10.00 -1.85
CA LYS A 95 -10.16 -9.54 -3.05
C LYS A 95 -11.55 -8.99 -2.70
N GLU A 96 -12.28 -9.71 -1.86
CA GLU A 96 -13.60 -9.25 -1.35
C GLU A 96 -13.47 -7.91 -0.61
N MET A 97 -12.52 -7.80 0.32
CA MET A 97 -12.26 -6.56 1.06
C MET A 97 -11.82 -5.41 0.14
N ASN A 98 -11.06 -5.72 -0.91
CA ASN A 98 -10.62 -4.72 -1.88
C ASN A 98 -11.75 -4.22 -2.77
N ALA A 99 -12.75 -5.04 -3.01
CA ALA A 99 -13.94 -4.71 -3.80
C ALA A 99 -15.08 -4.09 -3.00
N GLU A 100 -14.92 -3.90 -1.68
CA GLU A 100 -15.95 -3.30 -0.83
C GLU A 100 -16.31 -1.89 -1.29
N THR A 101 -17.59 -1.56 -1.15
CA THR A 101 -18.13 -0.25 -1.51
C THR A 101 -18.93 0.34 -0.35
N THR A 102 -18.81 1.64 -0.18
CA THR A 102 -19.64 2.41 0.74
C THR A 102 -20.14 3.63 -0.01
N PHE A 103 -21.44 3.67 -0.32
CA PHE A 103 -22.01 4.73 -1.13
C PHE A 103 -22.58 5.84 -0.26
N VAL A 104 -22.33 7.09 -0.67
CA VAL A 104 -23.00 8.28 -0.15
C VAL A 104 -23.76 8.96 -1.28
N ASP A 105 -24.92 9.53 -0.96
CA ASP A 105 -25.74 10.29 -1.90
C ASP A 105 -25.03 11.61 -2.28
N LEU A 106 -24.95 11.90 -3.56
CA LEU A 106 -24.43 13.17 -4.08
C LEU A 106 -25.41 14.35 -3.93
N GLY A 107 -26.52 14.17 -3.20
CA GLY A 107 -27.56 15.21 -3.02
C GLY A 107 -28.63 15.17 -4.10
N LEU A 108 -28.63 14.15 -4.95
CA LEU A 108 -29.60 13.93 -6.03
C LEU A 108 -30.69 12.91 -5.67
N GLY A 109 -30.63 12.37 -4.46
CA GLY A 109 -31.38 11.20 -4.05
C GLY A 109 -30.77 9.91 -4.61
N MET A 110 -30.36 9.00 -3.73
CA MET A 110 -29.83 7.71 -4.14
C MET A 110 -30.89 6.97 -4.98
N ARG A 111 -30.49 6.55 -6.18
CA ARG A 111 -31.33 5.80 -7.10
C ARG A 111 -30.73 4.43 -7.32
N GLU A 112 -31.58 3.45 -7.51
CA GLU A 112 -31.20 2.07 -7.82
C GLU A 112 -31.68 1.69 -9.22
N ASP A 113 -30.97 0.81 -9.86
CA ASP A 113 -31.40 0.18 -11.12
C ASP A 113 -32.43 -0.92 -10.84
N SER A 114 -32.86 -1.62 -11.90
CA SER A 114 -33.85 -2.71 -11.79
C SER A 114 -33.36 -3.93 -11.01
N GLU A 115 -32.06 -4.02 -10.72
CA GLU A 115 -31.41 -5.09 -10.00
C GLU A 115 -31.09 -4.69 -8.54
N GLY A 116 -31.42 -3.45 -8.14
CA GLY A 116 -31.15 -2.92 -6.81
C GLY A 116 -29.73 -2.37 -6.62
N ASN A 117 -29.00 -2.16 -7.69
CA ASN A 117 -27.66 -1.57 -7.60
C ASN A 117 -27.75 -0.04 -7.64
N PRO A 118 -26.94 0.69 -6.85
CA PRO A 118 -26.89 2.14 -6.89
C PRO A 118 -26.47 2.67 -8.26
N ILE A 119 -27.25 3.62 -8.79
CA ILE A 119 -26.91 4.28 -10.06
C ILE A 119 -25.74 5.22 -9.81
N GLN A 120 -24.58 4.94 -10.43
CA GLN A 120 -23.29 5.61 -10.23
C GLN A 120 -23.36 7.14 -10.38
N SER A 121 -24.28 7.68 -11.17
CA SER A 121 -24.46 9.13 -11.32
C SER A 121 -25.14 9.81 -10.11
N THR A 122 -25.66 9.05 -9.17
CA THR A 122 -26.39 9.57 -7.99
C THR A 122 -25.65 9.34 -6.67
N VAL A 123 -24.61 8.49 -6.69
CA VAL A 123 -23.87 8.08 -5.49
C VAL A 123 -22.36 8.16 -5.72
N TYR A 124 -21.63 8.26 -4.63
CA TYR A 124 -20.17 8.16 -4.64
C TYR A 124 -19.72 7.06 -3.68
N ASN A 125 -18.78 6.23 -4.15
CA ASN A 125 -18.14 5.23 -3.31
C ASN A 125 -17.03 5.89 -2.47
N THR A 126 -17.20 5.89 -1.16
CA THR A 126 -16.24 6.45 -0.20
C THR A 126 -15.31 5.40 0.41
N ALA A 127 -15.53 4.12 0.14
CA ALA A 127 -14.62 3.08 0.61
C ALA A 127 -13.27 3.20 -0.09
N ILE A 128 -12.21 3.28 0.69
CA ILE A 128 -10.83 3.30 0.21
C ILE A 128 -10.12 2.13 0.85
N SER A 129 -9.79 1.11 0.05
CA SER A 129 -9.05 -0.04 0.52
C SER A 129 -7.55 0.25 0.53
N GLY A 130 -6.89 0.08 1.68
CA GLY A 130 -5.44 0.29 1.80
C GLY A 130 -4.62 -0.70 0.96
N ILE A 131 -5.13 -1.89 0.72
CA ILE A 131 -4.47 -2.89 -0.14
C ILE A 131 -4.63 -2.60 -1.63
N ASP A 132 -5.57 -1.75 -2.05
CA ASP A 132 -5.62 -1.23 -3.43
C ASP A 132 -4.41 -0.33 -3.73
N PHE A 133 -3.93 0.40 -2.72
CA PHE A 133 -2.74 1.24 -2.85
C PHE A 133 -1.45 0.45 -2.76
N LEU A 134 -1.32 -0.40 -1.74
CA LEU A 134 -0.08 -1.11 -1.46
C LEU A 134 0.18 -2.31 -2.37
N GLY A 135 -0.86 -2.85 -2.99
CA GLY A 135 -0.84 -4.19 -3.57
C GLY A 135 -1.06 -5.28 -2.51
N PHE A 136 -1.39 -6.48 -2.94
CA PHE A 136 -1.53 -7.67 -2.09
C PHE A 136 -1.29 -8.93 -2.89
N GLY A 137 -0.96 -10.01 -2.18
CA GLY A 137 -0.61 -11.29 -2.78
C GLY A 137 0.88 -11.42 -3.09
N GLU A 138 1.21 -12.50 -3.79
CA GLU A 138 2.56 -12.85 -4.25
C GLU A 138 2.58 -12.91 -5.78
N ASP A 139 3.74 -12.64 -6.36
CA ASP A 139 3.97 -12.85 -7.79
C ASP A 139 4.33 -14.31 -8.12
N ALA A 140 4.69 -14.57 -9.39
CA ALA A 140 5.05 -15.91 -9.87
C ALA A 140 6.34 -16.46 -9.22
N ASP A 141 7.20 -15.60 -8.71
CA ASP A 141 8.45 -15.98 -8.03
C ASP A 141 8.22 -16.23 -6.53
N GLY A 142 7.01 -15.94 -6.02
CA GLY A 142 6.64 -16.00 -4.60
C GLY A 142 7.07 -14.75 -3.82
N ASP A 143 7.32 -13.64 -4.51
CA ASP A 143 7.65 -12.38 -3.88
C ASP A 143 6.40 -11.55 -3.59
N PRO A 144 6.40 -10.79 -2.48
CA PRO A 144 5.30 -9.90 -2.17
C PRO A 144 5.03 -8.88 -3.28
N LEU A 145 3.75 -8.63 -3.56
CA LEU A 145 3.32 -7.51 -4.40
C LEU A 145 3.12 -6.22 -3.59
N ASN A 146 3.14 -6.32 -2.27
CA ASN A 146 2.91 -5.22 -1.35
C ASN A 146 4.18 -4.40 -1.12
N ALA A 147 4.12 -3.08 -1.34
CA ALA A 147 5.26 -2.18 -1.20
C ALA A 147 5.89 -2.21 0.20
N VAL A 148 5.08 -2.28 1.27
CA VAL A 148 5.60 -2.30 2.66
C VAL A 148 6.36 -3.59 2.94
N THR A 149 5.82 -4.73 2.51
CA THR A 149 6.49 -6.02 2.70
C THR A 149 7.77 -6.12 1.88
N LEU A 150 7.76 -5.62 0.63
CA LEU A 150 8.97 -5.51 -0.19
C LEU A 150 10.05 -4.64 0.49
N MET A 151 9.66 -3.52 1.11
CA MET A 151 10.60 -2.70 1.89
C MET A 151 11.19 -3.50 3.07
N MET A 152 10.40 -4.32 3.75
CA MET A 152 10.89 -5.17 4.84
C MET A 152 11.86 -6.25 4.33
N GLU A 153 11.58 -6.88 3.19
CA GLU A 153 12.49 -7.84 2.56
C GLU A 153 13.83 -7.18 2.14
N VAL A 154 13.76 -6.02 1.49
CA VAL A 154 14.95 -5.22 1.13
C VAL A 154 15.74 -4.85 2.39
N SER A 155 15.06 -4.36 3.44
CA SER A 155 15.70 -4.03 4.71
C SER A 155 16.37 -5.24 5.35
N LYS A 156 15.69 -6.39 5.36
CA LYS A 156 16.23 -7.63 5.90
C LYS A 156 17.54 -8.01 5.22
N MET A 157 17.57 -8.04 3.88
CA MET A 157 18.78 -8.32 3.12
C MET A 157 19.91 -7.34 3.42
N LEU A 158 19.60 -6.05 3.58
CA LEU A 158 20.60 -5.02 3.90
C LEU A 158 21.16 -5.18 5.32
N CYS A 159 20.34 -5.58 6.29
CA CYS A 159 20.72 -5.71 7.70
C CYS A 159 21.43 -7.05 8.03
N GLU A 160 21.07 -8.13 7.33
CA GLU A 160 21.66 -9.47 7.54
C GLU A 160 23.01 -9.63 6.87
N ALA A 161 23.49 -8.62 6.18
CA ALA A 161 24.74 -8.67 5.43
C ALA A 161 25.96 -8.88 6.34
N SER A 162 26.39 -10.13 6.49
CA SER A 162 27.76 -10.41 6.91
C SER A 162 28.74 -9.98 5.80
N PRO A 163 29.85 -9.31 6.12
CA PRO A 163 30.76 -8.77 5.10
C PRO A 163 31.45 -9.83 4.24
N GLU A 164 31.59 -11.05 4.75
CA GLU A 164 32.44 -12.08 4.16
C GLU A 164 31.71 -13.40 3.86
N ASP A 165 30.55 -13.64 4.51
CA ASP A 165 29.78 -14.87 4.37
C ASP A 165 28.29 -14.56 4.17
N GLY A 166 27.62 -15.28 3.30
CA GLY A 166 26.18 -15.20 3.11
C GLY A 166 25.78 -14.60 1.78
N ASP A 167 24.61 -13.99 1.72
CA ASP A 167 23.98 -13.51 0.48
C ASP A 167 24.79 -12.45 -0.27
N TRP A 168 25.71 -11.75 0.38
CA TRP A 168 26.56 -10.72 -0.23
C TRP A 168 27.94 -11.23 -0.69
N ALA A 169 28.27 -12.50 -0.43
CA ALA A 169 29.50 -13.09 -0.92
C ALA A 169 29.52 -13.13 -2.45
N GLU A 170 30.72 -13.02 -3.05
CA GLU A 170 30.88 -13.12 -4.51
C GLU A 170 30.40 -14.51 -4.98
N GLY A 171 29.48 -14.49 -5.97
CA GLY A 171 28.92 -15.74 -6.54
C GLY A 171 27.79 -16.37 -5.73
N SER A 172 27.33 -15.78 -4.62
CA SER A 172 26.18 -16.27 -3.85
C SER A 172 24.83 -16.09 -4.56
N GLY A 173 24.73 -15.15 -5.51
CA GLY A 173 23.49 -14.73 -6.14
C GLY A 173 22.68 -13.73 -5.31
N GLY A 174 23.12 -13.37 -4.12
CA GLY A 174 22.38 -12.47 -3.23
C GLY A 174 22.30 -11.04 -3.73
N ARG A 175 23.35 -10.55 -4.42
CA ARG A 175 23.32 -9.22 -5.05
C ARG A 175 22.27 -9.13 -6.14
N GLU A 176 22.18 -10.15 -6.99
CA GLU A 176 21.16 -10.26 -8.03
C GLU A 176 19.76 -10.33 -7.41
N ARG A 177 19.61 -11.12 -6.36
CA ARG A 177 18.35 -11.22 -5.61
C ARG A 177 17.94 -9.87 -5.00
N TYR A 178 18.89 -9.17 -4.38
CA TYR A 178 18.66 -7.84 -3.84
C TYR A 178 18.19 -6.85 -4.92
N MET A 179 18.86 -6.82 -6.07
CA MET A 179 18.49 -5.93 -7.17
C MET A 179 17.10 -6.25 -7.73
N GLN A 180 16.72 -7.54 -7.82
CA GLN A 180 15.37 -7.95 -8.20
C GLN A 180 14.32 -7.41 -7.22
N LEU A 181 14.57 -7.50 -5.90
CA LEU A 181 13.65 -6.95 -4.89
C LEU A 181 13.56 -5.43 -4.97
N VAL A 182 14.67 -4.73 -5.22
CA VAL A 182 14.65 -3.26 -5.42
C VAL A 182 13.85 -2.89 -6.67
N ASP A 183 13.97 -3.63 -7.76
CA ASP A 183 13.19 -3.41 -8.97
C ASP A 183 11.69 -3.65 -8.74
N LYS A 184 11.32 -4.73 -8.04
CA LYS A 184 9.93 -5.03 -7.66
C LYS A 184 9.38 -3.95 -6.72
N LEU A 185 10.17 -3.48 -5.76
CA LEU A 185 9.78 -2.38 -4.87
C LEU A 185 9.53 -1.09 -5.65
N GLN A 186 10.36 -0.76 -6.63
CA GLN A 186 10.13 0.40 -7.49
C GLN A 186 8.83 0.27 -8.26
N GLN A 187 8.57 -0.89 -8.89
CA GLN A 187 7.33 -1.15 -9.62
C GLN A 187 6.08 -1.04 -8.72
N SER A 188 6.13 -1.64 -7.53
CA SER A 188 5.05 -1.55 -6.55
C SER A 188 4.80 -0.11 -6.10
N THR A 189 5.86 0.66 -5.92
CA THR A 189 5.80 2.07 -5.56
C THR A 189 5.19 2.93 -6.67
N ASP A 190 5.59 2.70 -7.91
CA ASP A 190 5.05 3.43 -9.08
C ASP A 190 3.55 3.15 -9.22
N ALA A 191 3.13 1.88 -9.07
CA ALA A 191 1.72 1.49 -9.08
C ALA A 191 0.93 2.15 -7.93
N MET A 192 1.50 2.21 -6.74
CA MET A 192 0.90 2.89 -5.59
C MET A 192 0.70 4.39 -5.86
N LEU A 193 1.68 5.07 -6.46
CA LEU A 193 1.57 6.48 -6.81
C LEU A 193 0.51 6.73 -7.89
N GLU A 194 0.37 5.84 -8.86
CA GLU A 194 -0.69 5.89 -9.87
C GLU A 194 -2.08 5.82 -9.21
N LYS A 195 -2.27 4.92 -8.26
CA LYS A 195 -3.50 4.81 -7.47
C LYS A 195 -3.82 6.11 -6.70
N PHE A 196 -2.81 6.76 -6.11
CA PHE A 196 -3.02 8.06 -5.47
C PHE A 196 -3.48 9.14 -6.44
N VAL A 197 -2.94 9.20 -7.65
CA VAL A 197 -3.38 10.13 -8.69
C VAL A 197 -4.82 9.86 -9.10
N GLU A 198 -5.22 8.61 -9.24
CA GLU A 198 -6.59 8.22 -9.56
C GLU A 198 -7.58 8.68 -8.47
N HIS A 199 -7.24 8.44 -7.20
CA HIS A 199 -8.09 8.86 -6.06
C HIS A 199 -8.16 10.39 -5.90
N ASP A 200 -7.06 11.11 -6.16
CA ASP A 200 -7.05 12.57 -6.13
C ASP A 200 -7.94 13.18 -7.21
N ALA A 201 -7.93 12.59 -8.40
CA ALA A 201 -8.84 12.98 -9.49
C ALA A 201 -10.32 12.78 -9.12
N LYS A 202 -10.66 11.64 -8.49
CA LYS A 202 -12.01 11.36 -7.97
C LYS A 202 -12.42 12.37 -6.90
N SER A 203 -11.53 12.70 -5.97
CA SER A 203 -11.76 13.70 -4.91
C SER A 203 -12.01 15.10 -5.48
N THR A 204 -11.24 15.50 -6.47
CA THR A 204 -11.39 16.79 -7.17
C THR A 204 -12.73 16.87 -7.89
N PHE A 205 -13.16 15.80 -8.56
CA PHE A 205 -14.47 15.73 -9.20
C PHE A 205 -15.60 15.95 -8.21
N LEU A 206 -15.55 15.33 -7.03
CA LEU A 206 -16.57 15.53 -5.98
C LEU A 206 -16.63 16.95 -5.49
N LYS A 207 -15.49 17.57 -5.22
CA LYS A 207 -15.41 18.96 -4.76
C LYS A 207 -16.01 19.93 -5.78
N ASN A 208 -15.79 19.66 -7.06
CA ASN A 208 -16.38 20.45 -8.14
C ASN A 208 -17.91 20.27 -8.17
N ASN A 209 -18.41 19.04 -8.03
CA ASN A 209 -19.85 18.77 -7.96
C ASN A 209 -20.53 19.43 -6.75
N GLU A 210 -19.90 19.36 -5.57
CA GLU A 210 -20.38 20.03 -4.35
C GLU A 210 -20.48 21.55 -4.56
N THR A 211 -19.47 22.14 -5.19
CA THR A 211 -19.44 23.57 -5.52
C THR A 211 -20.59 23.94 -6.48
N GLN A 212 -20.82 23.13 -7.52
CA GLN A 212 -21.92 23.35 -8.47
C GLN A 212 -23.31 23.20 -7.82
N LEU A 213 -23.48 22.19 -6.96
CA LEU A 213 -24.75 21.98 -6.25
C LEU A 213 -25.03 23.11 -5.25
N THR A 214 -24.00 23.64 -4.60
CA THR A 214 -24.11 24.77 -3.68
C THR A 214 -24.51 26.03 -4.46
N ALA A 215 -23.84 26.31 -5.58
CA ALA A 215 -24.18 27.45 -6.45
C ALA A 215 -25.57 27.37 -7.10
N ALA A 216 -26.12 26.17 -7.24
CA ALA A 216 -27.48 25.98 -7.80
C ALA A 216 -28.60 26.14 -6.73
N LYS A 217 -28.25 26.21 -5.45
CA LYS A 217 -29.18 26.44 -4.34
C LYS A 217 -29.36 27.92 -3.97
N ASP A 218 -28.43 28.76 -4.40
CA ASP A 218 -28.47 30.23 -4.27
C ASP A 218 -29.17 30.86 -5.49
#